data_69ac339ac704512d0e9477ae5db98304
#
_entry.id   69ac339ac704512d0e9477ae5db98304
#
_cell.length_a   1.000
_cell.length_b   1.000
_cell.length_c   1.000
_cell.angle_alpha   90.00
_cell.angle_beta   90.00
_cell.angle_gamma   90.00
#
_symmetry.space_group_name_H-M   'P 1'
#
loop_
_entity.id
_entity.type
_entity.pdbx_description
1 polymer ?
#
loop_
_entity_poly.entity_id
_entity_poly.type
_entity_poly.pdbx_seq_one_letter_code
_entity_poly.pdbx_strand_id
1 'polypeptide(L)'
;MGEFVGIDPLGAEKLIRQMEAGKDVLARARPGLEAAIAEAGAEWAGREGVAPMHRTWWFFHESQQDLKWRIDTIKRIVPTQQTGMLTGTFPFSSATEATEAAKRDAGVITAALNYHDQFLSGPSWAGVEKALAALKSRIDDPSYSAALLTALGPTTFQKLIRDWMNTQAAGARRGLTPDTLKRAGESSPGLLARAFAAAESSGRLGNEWQKMIETAPSDILSSLVALAPQSGTFLNRVATNLLTRPPNSDTFPTDPNWNLHNLAKAYEANPEAFRRLLAEHPNEAGVMLDAYTIRSLGVPAYEETLARALHGALKPGVGADDMRERAWITVINSIGSEHTLWVGGGIGTFADSPISRVLAQDITPILDKLARGQAERNSPEVPYLEPRAPWDKLDPTVSARFLGALMQDSTAADTLMKAGTDYMKQLDMGRFHPFDPSNYGREAHINLAERTGALTNLLLAGSTYAEWSDDEYADRLAGFLLMPVDFINNKYLPMDSALASTGKDKGLDDVKDVMKNLITDYLDKKTPDTARSIASTLVNEQVEWLSRSLRENGQKALTASETAMMRDAMEGRIHDALLDALERRGG
;
A
#
# COMPACT_ATOMS: atom_id res chain seq x y z
N MET A 1 27.30 3.19 32.45
CA MET A 1 27.64 4.00 31.25
C MET A 1 27.41 3.10 30.06
N GLY A 2 26.62 3.55 29.08
CA GLY A 2 26.35 2.73 27.89
C GLY A 2 27.59 2.53 27.02
N GLU A 3 27.68 1.39 26.37
CA GLU A 3 28.75 1.06 25.43
C GLU A 3 28.46 1.71 24.07
N PHE A 4 29.41 2.46 23.50
CA PHE A 4 29.29 2.95 22.13
C PHE A 4 29.62 1.83 21.13
N VAL A 5 28.70 1.51 20.25
CA VAL A 5 28.82 0.39 19.33
C VAL A 5 28.57 0.87 17.90
N GLY A 6 29.37 0.35 16.95
CA GLY A 6 29.15 0.49 15.52
C GLY A 6 28.94 -0.89 14.88
N ILE A 7 27.86 -1.10 14.15
CA ILE A 7 27.52 -2.37 13.51
C ILE A 7 27.07 -2.11 12.07
N ASP A 8 27.60 -2.90 11.13
CA ASP A 8 27.00 -3.08 9.80
C ASP A 8 26.00 -4.25 9.88
N PRO A 9 24.70 -3.99 9.85
CA PRO A 9 23.69 -5.05 10.01
C PRO A 9 23.79 -6.13 8.94
N LEU A 10 24.06 -5.76 7.67
CA LEU A 10 24.14 -6.71 6.55
C LEU A 10 25.35 -7.63 6.69
N GLY A 11 26.51 -7.06 7.05
CA GLY A 11 27.72 -7.83 7.34
C GLY A 11 27.54 -8.76 8.53
N ALA A 12 26.92 -8.26 9.61
CA ALA A 12 26.63 -9.04 10.80
C ALA A 12 25.62 -10.17 10.57
N GLU A 13 24.57 -9.95 9.77
CA GLU A 13 23.62 -11.01 9.37
C GLU A 13 24.30 -12.09 8.51
N LYS A 14 25.24 -11.71 7.65
CA LYS A 14 26.05 -12.67 6.89
C LYS A 14 26.90 -13.55 7.84
N LEU A 15 27.52 -12.92 8.83
CA LEU A 15 28.29 -13.64 9.84
C LEU A 15 27.43 -14.60 10.67
N ILE A 16 26.23 -14.19 11.06
CA ILE A 16 25.25 -15.07 11.74
C ILE A 16 24.96 -16.32 10.90
N ARG A 17 24.71 -16.16 9.60
CA ARG A 17 24.46 -17.31 8.70
C ARG A 17 25.67 -18.24 8.60
N GLN A 18 26.89 -17.68 8.59
CA GLN A 18 28.12 -18.49 8.58
C GLN A 18 28.30 -19.28 9.89
N MET A 19 28.01 -18.63 11.03
CA MET A 19 28.03 -19.31 12.35
C MET A 19 26.99 -20.45 12.41
N GLU A 20 25.77 -20.24 11.85
CA GLU A 20 24.74 -21.27 11.78
C GLU A 20 25.21 -22.47 10.95
N ALA A 21 25.75 -22.23 9.76
CA ALA A 21 26.33 -23.29 8.93
C ALA A 21 27.47 -24.04 9.65
N GLY A 22 28.32 -23.32 10.39
CA GLY A 22 29.37 -23.92 11.21
C GLY A 22 28.82 -24.83 12.32
N LYS A 23 27.78 -24.39 13.04
CA LYS A 23 27.08 -25.20 14.06
C LYS A 23 26.48 -26.47 13.48
N ASP A 24 25.86 -26.38 12.29
CA ASP A 24 25.26 -27.52 11.60
C ASP A 24 26.30 -28.55 11.18
N VAL A 25 27.48 -28.10 10.75
CA VAL A 25 28.61 -29.01 10.44
C VAL A 25 29.08 -29.73 11.69
N LEU A 26 29.29 -28.99 12.80
CA LEU A 26 29.70 -29.59 14.06
C LEU A 26 28.66 -30.58 14.61
N ALA A 27 27.38 -30.22 14.54
CA ALA A 27 26.28 -31.08 14.98
C ALA A 27 26.18 -32.37 14.17
N ARG A 28 26.41 -32.33 12.85
CA ARG A 28 26.41 -33.51 11.98
C ARG A 28 27.64 -34.40 12.17
N ALA A 29 28.80 -33.82 12.40
CA ALA A 29 30.04 -34.57 12.61
C ALA A 29 30.11 -35.28 13.97
N ARG A 30 29.46 -34.71 14.99
CA ARG A 30 29.52 -35.19 16.37
C ARG A 30 29.10 -36.67 16.56
N PRO A 31 27.93 -37.13 16.05
CA PRO A 31 27.52 -38.53 16.26
C PRO A 31 28.48 -39.55 15.66
N GLY A 32 29.03 -39.23 14.47
CA GLY A 32 30.01 -40.10 13.82
C GLY A 32 31.32 -40.18 14.61
N LEU A 33 31.77 -39.05 15.16
CA LEU A 33 32.97 -39.01 16.01
C LEU A 33 32.76 -39.75 17.35
N GLU A 34 31.62 -39.55 18.01
CA GLU A 34 31.24 -40.23 19.24
C GLU A 34 31.17 -41.75 19.04
N ALA A 35 30.60 -42.20 17.89
CA ALA A 35 30.56 -43.64 17.54
C ALA A 35 31.97 -44.20 17.31
N ALA A 36 32.81 -43.50 16.56
CA ALA A 36 34.21 -43.91 16.33
C ALA A 36 35.03 -43.98 17.63
N ILE A 37 34.82 -43.04 18.56
CA ILE A 37 35.43 -43.05 19.89
C ILE A 37 34.96 -44.24 20.72
N ALA A 38 33.67 -44.55 20.67
CA ALA A 38 33.10 -45.72 21.37
C ALA A 38 33.67 -47.02 20.83
N GLU A 39 33.86 -47.14 19.52
CA GLU A 39 34.45 -48.31 18.85
C GLU A 39 35.95 -48.47 19.15
N ALA A 40 36.69 -47.33 19.18
CA ALA A 40 38.14 -47.35 19.45
C ALA A 40 38.50 -47.61 20.92
N GLY A 41 37.55 -47.53 21.83
CA GLY A 41 37.74 -47.76 23.26
C GLY A 41 38.23 -46.54 24.05
N ALA A 42 38.30 -46.72 25.38
CA ALA A 42 38.54 -45.63 26.33
C ALA A 42 39.93 -44.98 26.27
N GLU A 43 40.89 -45.62 25.64
CA GLU A 43 42.30 -45.17 25.58
C GLU A 43 42.64 -44.33 24.33
N TRP A 44 41.69 -44.10 23.44
CA TRP A 44 41.94 -43.33 22.21
C TRP A 44 42.11 -41.83 22.52
N ALA A 45 43.25 -41.29 22.10
CA ALA A 45 43.57 -39.87 22.29
C ALA A 45 42.58 -38.90 21.59
N GLY A 46 41.82 -39.38 20.57
CA GLY A 46 40.77 -38.61 19.90
C GLY A 46 39.57 -38.23 20.78
N ARG A 47 39.42 -38.86 21.97
CA ARG A 47 38.38 -38.52 22.93
C ARG A 47 38.46 -37.07 23.40
N GLU A 48 39.66 -36.50 23.49
CA GLU A 48 39.87 -35.10 23.82
C GLU A 48 39.37 -34.12 22.74
N GLY A 49 39.23 -34.59 21.49
CA GLY A 49 38.77 -33.78 20.38
C GLY A 49 37.27 -33.38 20.44
N VAL A 50 36.42 -34.16 21.12
CA VAL A 50 34.99 -33.86 21.27
C VAL A 50 34.74 -32.65 22.14
N ALA A 51 35.53 -32.45 23.19
CA ALA A 51 35.39 -31.32 24.09
C ALA A 51 35.66 -29.95 23.39
N PRO A 52 36.69 -29.80 22.51
CA PRO A 52 36.86 -28.61 21.69
C PRO A 52 35.70 -28.38 20.73
N MET A 53 35.17 -29.41 20.05
CA MET A 53 34.00 -29.27 19.17
C MET A 53 32.78 -28.73 19.91
N HIS A 54 32.51 -29.28 21.09
CA HIS A 54 31.41 -28.81 21.93
C HIS A 54 31.61 -27.36 22.37
N ARG A 55 32.83 -26.98 22.80
CA ARG A 55 33.17 -25.59 23.14
C ARG A 55 33.01 -24.66 21.94
N THR A 56 33.46 -25.05 20.75
CA THR A 56 33.32 -24.28 19.51
C THR A 56 31.86 -24.10 19.12
N TRP A 57 31.04 -25.14 19.24
CA TRP A 57 29.60 -25.07 19.01
C TRP A 57 28.93 -24.06 19.95
N TRP A 58 29.25 -24.13 21.26
CA TRP A 58 28.74 -23.19 22.25
C TRP A 58 29.22 -21.76 22.01
N PHE A 59 30.48 -21.57 21.65
CA PHE A 59 31.00 -20.27 21.27
C PHE A 59 30.25 -19.68 20.08
N PHE A 60 30.01 -20.45 19.02
CA PHE A 60 29.20 -19.98 17.91
C PHE A 60 27.76 -19.67 18.33
N HIS A 61 27.17 -20.49 19.17
CA HIS A 61 25.82 -20.29 19.68
C HIS A 61 25.71 -18.97 20.47
N GLU A 62 26.57 -18.76 21.45
CA GLU A 62 26.58 -17.56 22.27
C GLU A 62 26.91 -16.30 21.45
N SER A 63 27.93 -16.35 20.59
CA SER A 63 28.31 -15.23 19.72
C SER A 63 27.20 -14.86 18.74
N GLN A 64 26.48 -15.84 18.22
CA GLN A 64 25.33 -15.63 17.35
C GLN A 64 24.19 -14.93 18.11
N GLN A 65 23.90 -15.34 19.35
CA GLN A 65 22.86 -14.72 20.17
C GLN A 65 23.23 -13.28 20.54
N ASP A 66 24.47 -13.02 20.91
CA ASP A 66 24.95 -11.68 21.21
C ASP A 66 24.90 -10.77 19.98
N LEU A 67 25.33 -11.28 18.82
CA LEU A 67 25.30 -10.51 17.58
C LEU A 67 23.87 -10.21 17.12
N LYS A 68 22.93 -11.15 17.22
CA LYS A 68 21.50 -10.93 16.97
C LYS A 68 20.95 -9.84 17.89
N TRP A 69 21.21 -9.93 19.18
CA TRP A 69 20.79 -8.92 20.14
C TRP A 69 21.35 -7.53 19.78
N ARG A 70 22.64 -7.43 19.41
CA ARG A 70 23.26 -6.16 19.01
C ARG A 70 22.62 -5.57 17.75
N ILE A 71 22.33 -6.40 16.73
CA ILE A 71 21.65 -5.97 15.51
C ILE A 71 20.25 -5.46 15.82
N ASP A 72 19.47 -6.22 16.60
CA ASP A 72 18.10 -5.84 16.96
C ASP A 72 18.08 -4.53 17.75
N THR A 73 19.00 -4.37 18.68
CA THR A 73 19.14 -3.16 19.50
C THR A 73 19.55 -1.95 18.67
N ILE A 74 20.56 -2.07 17.80
CA ILE A 74 21.03 -0.92 17.00
C ILE A 74 20.00 -0.46 15.98
N LYS A 75 19.28 -1.38 15.31
CA LYS A 75 18.20 -1.06 14.38
C LYS A 75 17.07 -0.28 15.06
N ARG A 76 16.85 -0.49 16.35
CA ARG A 76 15.84 0.25 17.11
C ARG A 76 16.32 1.61 17.59
N ILE A 77 17.60 1.72 17.99
CA ILE A 77 18.19 2.99 18.42
C ILE A 77 18.33 3.96 17.23
N VAL A 78 18.61 3.43 16.03
CA VAL A 78 18.84 4.22 14.80
C VAL A 78 17.87 3.79 13.68
N PRO A 79 16.57 4.02 13.82
CA PRO A 79 15.57 3.52 12.87
C PRO A 79 15.60 4.21 11.50
N THR A 80 16.19 5.39 11.41
CA THR A 80 16.21 6.21 10.17
C THR A 80 17.26 5.77 9.15
N GLN A 81 18.24 4.97 9.56
CA GLN A 81 19.31 4.49 8.70
C GLN A 81 19.17 2.96 8.51
N GLN A 82 18.88 2.52 7.30
CA GLN A 82 18.64 1.10 7.00
C GLN A 82 19.88 0.38 6.45
N THR A 83 20.88 1.09 5.97
CA THR A 83 22.08 0.52 5.34
C THR A 83 23.34 1.22 5.81
N GLY A 84 24.45 0.50 5.76
CA GLY A 84 25.77 0.97 6.18
C GLY A 84 26.05 0.75 7.68
N MET A 85 27.08 1.42 8.19
CA MET A 85 27.50 1.32 9.58
C MET A 85 26.55 2.10 10.48
N LEU A 86 25.76 1.40 11.29
CA LEU A 86 24.90 2.00 12.32
C LEU A 86 25.73 2.20 13.58
N THR A 87 25.64 3.37 14.20
CA THR A 87 26.35 3.68 15.45
C THR A 87 25.38 4.17 16.51
N GLY A 88 25.56 3.71 17.74
CA GLY A 88 24.70 4.11 18.85
C GLY A 88 25.29 3.74 20.20
N THR A 89 24.69 4.28 21.26
CA THR A 89 25.07 3.94 22.66
C THR A 89 24.08 2.92 23.20
N PHE A 90 24.57 1.73 23.51
CA PHE A 90 23.75 0.67 24.08
C PHE A 90 23.55 0.90 25.57
N PRO A 91 22.33 0.71 26.09
CA PRO A 91 22.05 0.89 27.52
C PRO A 91 22.66 -0.21 28.38
N PHE A 92 22.98 -1.37 27.80
CA PHE A 92 23.54 -2.54 28.47
C PHE A 92 24.76 -3.09 27.71
N SER A 93 25.64 -3.78 28.42
CA SER A 93 26.80 -4.46 27.81
C SER A 93 26.46 -5.87 27.28
N SER A 94 25.36 -6.45 27.76
CA SER A 94 24.89 -7.78 27.34
C SER A 94 23.38 -7.96 27.50
N ALA A 95 22.82 -8.93 26.79
CA ALA A 95 21.42 -9.34 26.93
C ALA A 95 21.09 -9.85 28.35
N THR A 96 22.06 -10.46 29.04
CA THR A 96 21.89 -10.93 30.41
C THR A 96 21.75 -9.77 31.38
N GLU A 97 22.62 -8.74 31.28
CA GLU A 97 22.52 -7.53 32.08
C GLU A 97 21.19 -6.81 31.87
N ALA A 98 20.75 -6.71 30.59
CA ALA A 98 19.47 -6.14 30.24
C ALA A 98 18.30 -6.89 30.92
N THR A 99 18.32 -8.23 30.86
CA THR A 99 17.29 -9.09 31.49
C THR A 99 17.21 -8.91 33.01
N GLU A 100 18.35 -8.88 33.70
CA GLU A 100 18.40 -8.72 35.15
C GLU A 100 17.95 -7.29 35.57
N ALA A 101 18.31 -6.27 34.80
CA ALA A 101 17.81 -4.93 35.02
C ALA A 101 16.29 -4.84 34.86
N ALA A 102 15.75 -5.48 33.80
CA ALA A 102 14.33 -5.52 33.54
C ALA A 102 13.50 -6.17 34.65
N LYS A 103 13.98 -7.29 35.21
CA LYS A 103 13.34 -7.95 36.38
C LYS A 103 13.28 -7.04 37.62
N ARG A 104 14.35 -6.31 37.89
CA ARG A 104 14.37 -5.34 39.00
C ARG A 104 13.36 -4.21 38.76
N ASP A 105 13.36 -3.66 37.56
CA ASP A 105 12.49 -2.54 37.22
C ASP A 105 10.99 -2.96 37.19
N ALA A 106 10.66 -4.18 36.74
CA ALA A 106 9.33 -4.75 36.85
C ALA A 106 8.85 -4.86 38.31
N GLY A 107 9.76 -5.24 39.24
CA GLY A 107 9.47 -5.26 40.67
C GLY A 107 9.12 -3.88 41.21
N VAL A 108 9.83 -2.84 40.78
CA VAL A 108 9.54 -1.44 41.18
C VAL A 108 8.18 -0.99 40.68
N ILE A 109 7.83 -1.29 39.40
CA ILE A 109 6.53 -0.96 38.83
C ILE A 109 5.42 -1.69 39.58
N THR A 110 5.58 -2.98 39.84
CA THR A 110 4.58 -3.80 40.56
C THR A 110 4.40 -3.29 42.00
N ALA A 111 5.49 -2.92 42.68
CA ALA A 111 5.39 -2.30 44.00
C ALA A 111 4.64 -0.97 43.97
N ALA A 112 4.91 -0.13 42.96
CA ALA A 112 4.18 1.15 42.79
C ALA A 112 2.70 0.95 42.50
N LEU A 113 2.32 -0.08 41.72
CA LEU A 113 0.91 -0.46 41.46
C LEU A 113 0.18 -0.95 42.69
N ASN A 114 0.87 -1.63 43.59
CA ASN A 114 0.30 -2.19 44.83
C ASN A 114 0.35 -1.19 46.00
N TYR A 115 1.00 -0.04 45.80
CA TYR A 115 1.01 0.99 46.81
C TYR A 115 -0.32 1.73 46.84
N HIS A 116 -1.11 1.47 47.89
CA HIS A 116 -2.34 2.21 48.16
C HIS A 116 -2.00 3.40 49.04
N ASP A 117 -2.20 4.59 48.51
CA ASP A 117 -2.16 5.80 49.36
C ASP A 117 -3.33 5.72 50.36
N GLN A 118 -3.03 5.86 51.63
CA GLN A 118 -4.03 5.79 52.73
C GLN A 118 -5.10 6.87 52.60
N PHE A 119 -4.87 7.89 51.78
CA PHE A 119 -5.80 9.01 51.53
C PHE A 119 -6.52 8.98 50.18
N LEU A 120 -6.14 8.10 49.27
CA LEU A 120 -6.72 7.99 47.94
C LEU A 120 -7.21 6.56 47.71
N SER A 121 -8.44 6.41 47.26
CA SER A 121 -9.09 5.11 47.01
C SER A 121 -8.55 4.39 45.74
N GLY A 122 -7.27 4.57 45.37
CA GLY A 122 -6.66 3.96 44.18
C GLY A 122 -5.13 3.94 44.22
N PRO A 123 -4.48 3.25 43.26
CA PRO A 123 -3.03 3.21 43.16
C PRO A 123 -2.44 4.60 42.90
N SER A 124 -1.27 4.87 43.50
CA SER A 124 -0.54 6.12 43.26
C SER A 124 0.05 6.17 41.85
N TRP A 125 -0.72 6.72 40.91
CA TRP A 125 -0.28 6.89 39.52
C TRP A 125 1.03 7.66 39.42
N ALA A 126 1.29 8.64 40.26
CA ALA A 126 2.55 9.38 40.28
C ALA A 126 3.77 8.46 40.53
N GLY A 127 3.61 7.44 41.37
CA GLY A 127 4.63 6.42 41.58
C GLY A 127 4.89 5.55 40.37
N VAL A 128 3.82 5.11 39.70
CA VAL A 128 3.88 4.31 38.47
C VAL A 128 4.51 5.12 37.32
N GLU A 129 4.08 6.37 37.14
CA GLU A 129 4.66 7.26 36.12
C GLU A 129 6.13 7.50 36.34
N LYS A 130 6.57 7.75 37.59
CA LYS A 130 7.96 7.90 37.93
C LYS A 130 8.79 6.65 37.65
N ALA A 131 8.25 5.46 37.98
CA ALA A 131 8.88 4.17 37.71
C ALA A 131 9.05 3.94 36.20
N LEU A 132 7.98 4.18 35.41
CA LEU A 132 8.01 4.02 33.97
C LEU A 132 8.91 5.05 33.28
N ALA A 133 8.90 6.31 33.71
CA ALA A 133 9.76 7.35 33.16
C ALA A 133 11.26 7.02 33.30
N ALA A 134 11.66 6.31 34.36
CA ALA A 134 13.03 5.85 34.57
C ALA A 134 13.51 4.83 33.54
N LEU A 135 12.58 4.20 32.80
CA LEU A 135 12.89 3.18 31.80
C LEU A 135 13.21 3.77 30.41
N LYS A 136 12.96 5.05 30.17
CA LYS A 136 13.01 5.72 28.86
C LYS A 136 14.26 5.40 28.03
N SER A 137 15.42 5.31 28.66
CA SER A 137 16.69 5.02 28.00
C SER A 137 16.96 3.53 27.75
N ARG A 138 16.08 2.63 28.23
CA ARG A 138 16.31 1.18 28.25
C ARG A 138 15.30 0.40 27.41
N ILE A 139 14.11 0.94 27.20
CA ILE A 139 12.97 0.24 26.60
C ILE A 139 13.15 -0.10 25.12
N ASP A 140 14.07 0.54 24.42
CA ASP A 140 14.37 0.21 23.02
C ASP A 140 15.30 -1.02 22.90
N ASP A 141 15.83 -1.54 24.01
CA ASP A 141 16.54 -2.81 24.03
C ASP A 141 15.54 -3.98 24.04
N PRO A 142 15.57 -4.88 23.02
CA PRO A 142 14.58 -5.95 22.89
C PRO A 142 14.65 -6.99 24.02
N SER A 143 15.83 -7.30 24.55
CA SER A 143 16.01 -8.25 25.66
C SER A 143 15.48 -7.68 26.97
N TYR A 144 15.78 -6.41 27.22
CA TYR A 144 15.25 -5.70 28.37
C TYR A 144 13.72 -5.65 28.32
N SER A 145 13.16 -5.21 27.20
CA SER A 145 11.71 -5.05 27.04
C SER A 145 10.96 -6.38 27.10
N ALA A 146 11.49 -7.44 26.49
CA ALA A 146 10.91 -8.77 26.61
C ALA A 146 10.90 -9.30 28.05
N ALA A 147 12.01 -9.14 28.77
CA ALA A 147 12.11 -9.56 30.17
C ALA A 147 11.23 -8.71 31.09
N LEU A 148 11.14 -7.39 30.86
CA LEU A 148 10.24 -6.47 31.58
C LEU A 148 8.79 -6.91 31.43
N LEU A 149 8.34 -7.12 30.19
CA LEU A 149 6.97 -7.52 29.90
C LEU A 149 6.65 -8.91 30.44
N THR A 150 7.58 -9.86 30.31
CA THR A 150 7.42 -11.22 30.87
C THR A 150 7.28 -11.15 32.40
N ALA A 151 8.05 -10.32 33.08
CA ALA A 151 7.97 -10.15 34.53
C ALA A 151 6.69 -9.44 34.99
N LEU A 152 6.17 -8.49 34.19
CA LEU A 152 4.89 -7.80 34.47
C LEU A 152 3.68 -8.70 34.18
N GLY A 153 3.79 -9.53 33.15
CA GLY A 153 2.70 -10.36 32.63
C GLY A 153 1.63 -9.60 31.84
N PRO A 154 0.90 -10.30 30.94
CA PRO A 154 -0.10 -9.70 30.07
C PRO A 154 -1.24 -8.97 30.82
N THR A 155 -1.71 -9.54 31.91
CA THR A 155 -2.82 -8.97 32.72
C THR A 155 -2.43 -7.63 33.35
N THR A 156 -1.24 -7.53 33.94
CA THR A 156 -0.74 -6.28 34.53
C THR A 156 -0.51 -5.23 33.46
N PHE A 157 0.04 -5.64 32.33
CA PHE A 157 0.27 -4.76 31.17
C PHE A 157 -1.04 -4.17 30.64
N GLN A 158 -2.06 -5.01 30.39
CA GLN A 158 -3.38 -4.53 29.94
C GLN A 158 -4.03 -3.59 30.96
N LYS A 159 -3.90 -3.90 32.25
CA LYS A 159 -4.40 -3.04 33.32
C LYS A 159 -3.73 -1.65 33.27
N LEU A 160 -2.40 -1.60 33.15
CA LEU A 160 -1.64 -0.34 33.04
C LEU A 160 -2.08 0.52 31.87
N ILE A 161 -2.29 -0.06 30.70
CA ILE A 161 -2.77 0.66 29.51
C ILE A 161 -4.22 1.15 29.74
N ARG A 162 -5.10 0.30 30.25
CA ARG A 162 -6.52 0.64 30.47
C ARG A 162 -6.71 1.71 31.55
N ASP A 163 -6.04 1.58 32.67
CA ASP A 163 -6.16 2.53 33.76
C ASP A 163 -5.66 3.91 33.35
N TRP A 164 -4.61 3.96 32.52
CA TRP A 164 -4.19 5.22 31.91
C TRP A 164 -5.26 5.79 30.98
N MET A 165 -5.83 5.00 30.11
CA MET A 165 -6.91 5.44 29.22
C MET A 165 -8.09 6.01 30.01
N ASN A 166 -8.48 5.35 31.10
CA ASN A 166 -9.54 5.80 31.97
C ASN A 166 -9.25 7.13 32.65
N THR A 167 -8.00 7.36 33.08
CA THR A 167 -7.58 8.64 33.68
C THR A 167 -7.62 9.79 32.67
N GLN A 168 -7.25 9.55 31.43
CA GLN A 168 -7.35 10.55 30.35
C GLN A 168 -8.80 10.80 29.92
N ALA A 169 -9.63 9.76 29.88
CA ALA A 169 -11.03 9.86 29.54
C ALA A 169 -11.87 10.62 30.59
N ALA A 170 -11.52 10.51 31.84
CA ALA A 170 -12.17 11.28 32.92
C ALA A 170 -11.91 12.80 32.77
N GLY A 171 -10.79 13.19 32.14
CA GLY A 171 -10.45 14.60 31.86
C GLY A 171 -11.00 15.10 30.51
N ALA A 172 -11.35 14.22 29.59
CA ALA A 172 -11.77 14.57 28.24
C ALA A 172 -12.96 13.70 27.80
N ARG A 173 -14.17 14.14 28.06
CA ARG A 173 -15.38 13.62 27.38
C ARG A 173 -15.37 13.91 25.85
N ARG A 174 -14.25 14.36 25.31
CA ARG A 174 -13.98 14.63 23.90
C ARG A 174 -12.79 13.75 23.53
N GLY A 175 -12.96 12.92 22.49
CA GLY A 175 -12.01 11.91 22.03
C GLY A 175 -10.53 12.33 22.08
N LEU A 176 -9.64 11.37 22.16
CA LEU A 176 -8.18 11.58 22.16
C LEU A 176 -7.77 12.33 20.88
N THR A 177 -7.41 13.60 21.05
CA THR A 177 -6.92 14.39 19.93
C THR A 177 -5.52 13.94 19.50
N PRO A 178 -5.06 14.21 18.27
CA PRO A 178 -3.70 13.93 17.82
C PRO A 178 -2.62 14.45 18.77
N ASP A 179 -2.81 15.63 19.36
CA ASP A 179 -1.89 16.22 20.34
C ASP A 179 -1.88 15.49 21.68
N THR A 180 -3.04 14.94 22.08
CA THR A 180 -3.13 14.12 23.30
C THR A 180 -2.41 12.79 23.09
N LEU A 181 -2.56 12.16 21.91
CA LEU A 181 -1.84 10.94 21.54
C LEU A 181 -0.32 11.17 21.43
N LYS A 182 0.11 12.29 20.86
CA LYS A 182 1.53 12.63 20.79
C LYS A 182 2.13 12.78 22.20
N ARG A 183 1.46 13.51 23.08
CA ARG A 183 1.88 13.63 24.49
C ARG A 183 1.84 12.30 25.23
N ALA A 184 0.88 11.45 24.91
CA ALA A 184 0.77 10.12 25.47
C ALA A 184 1.92 9.19 25.00
N GLY A 185 2.34 9.29 23.74
CA GLY A 185 3.50 8.55 23.22
C GLY A 185 4.82 8.90 23.93
N GLU A 186 4.92 10.12 24.46
CA GLU A 186 6.06 10.58 25.26
C GLU A 186 5.93 10.26 26.76
N SER A 187 4.76 9.81 27.19
CA SER A 187 4.42 9.48 28.59
C SER A 187 4.55 7.98 28.88
N SER A 188 4.23 7.60 30.10
CA SER A 188 4.35 6.24 30.62
C SER A 188 3.70 5.14 29.75
N PRO A 189 2.48 5.29 29.20
CA PRO A 189 1.90 4.26 28.33
C PRO A 189 2.59 4.17 26.97
N GLY A 190 3.08 5.28 26.43
CA GLY A 190 3.90 5.25 25.21
C GLY A 190 5.20 4.48 25.41
N LEU A 191 5.80 4.59 26.60
CA LEU A 191 6.98 3.79 26.97
C LEU A 191 6.64 2.29 27.01
N LEU A 192 5.49 1.91 27.58
CA LEU A 192 5.03 0.51 27.60
C LEU A 192 4.71 -0.02 26.19
N ALA A 193 4.07 0.79 25.34
CA ALA A 193 3.81 0.42 23.95
C ALA A 193 5.10 0.27 23.15
N ARG A 194 6.13 1.11 23.38
CA ARG A 194 7.47 0.97 22.80
C ARG A 194 8.18 -0.29 23.29
N ALA A 195 8.12 -0.58 24.60
CA ALA A 195 8.64 -1.83 25.15
C ALA A 195 7.98 -3.04 24.50
N PHE A 196 6.64 -3.01 24.35
CA PHE A 196 5.90 -4.05 23.65
C PHE A 196 6.37 -4.23 22.20
N ALA A 197 6.48 -3.13 21.45
CA ALA A 197 6.97 -3.15 20.08
C ALA A 197 8.40 -3.69 19.96
N ALA A 198 9.28 -3.38 20.94
CA ALA A 198 10.64 -3.89 20.96
C ALA A 198 10.71 -5.41 21.20
N ALA A 199 9.92 -5.89 22.15
CA ALA A 199 9.85 -7.29 22.49
C ALA A 199 9.18 -8.13 21.40
N GLU A 200 8.06 -7.66 20.85
CA GLU A 200 7.27 -8.34 19.81
C GLU A 200 8.09 -8.50 18.54
N SER A 201 8.66 -7.42 18.01
CA SER A 201 9.43 -7.45 16.76
C SER A 201 10.69 -8.34 16.84
N SER A 202 11.21 -8.60 18.04
CA SER A 202 12.32 -9.52 18.24
C SER A 202 11.91 -10.99 18.36
N GLY A 203 10.60 -11.29 18.38
CA GLY A 203 10.06 -12.63 18.56
C GLY A 203 10.29 -13.23 19.95
N ARG A 204 10.59 -12.41 20.96
CA ARG A 204 10.95 -12.85 22.33
C ARG A 204 9.76 -12.94 23.28
N LEU A 205 8.57 -12.55 22.85
CA LEU A 205 7.36 -12.69 23.65
C LEU A 205 6.84 -14.12 23.62
N GLY A 206 6.54 -14.68 24.81
CA GLY A 206 6.02 -16.04 24.95
C GLY A 206 4.57 -16.21 24.45
N ASN A 207 4.10 -17.46 24.44
CA ASN A 207 2.77 -17.84 23.94
C ASN A 207 1.62 -17.10 24.66
N GLU A 208 1.76 -16.77 25.91
CA GLU A 208 0.79 -15.99 26.70
C GLU A 208 0.54 -14.60 26.10
N TRP A 209 1.56 -13.99 25.52
CA TRP A 209 1.47 -12.71 24.83
C TRP A 209 0.80 -12.85 23.47
N GLN A 210 1.05 -13.96 22.74
CA GLN A 210 0.35 -14.27 21.50
C GLN A 210 -1.15 -14.42 21.77
N LYS A 211 -1.51 -15.16 22.80
CA LYS A 211 -2.90 -15.31 23.22
C LYS A 211 -3.52 -13.97 23.65
N MET A 212 -2.75 -13.12 24.34
CA MET A 212 -3.21 -11.78 24.71
C MET A 212 -3.55 -10.95 23.46
N ILE A 213 -2.71 -10.95 22.42
CA ILE A 213 -2.98 -10.23 21.18
C ILE A 213 -4.30 -10.70 20.52
N GLU A 214 -4.57 -12.00 20.56
CA GLU A 214 -5.79 -12.58 19.97
C GLU A 214 -7.06 -12.25 20.77
N THR A 215 -6.94 -12.11 22.09
CA THR A 215 -8.10 -11.96 22.99
C THR A 215 -8.24 -10.57 23.61
N ALA A 216 -7.25 -9.69 23.45
CA ALA A 216 -7.30 -8.36 24.04
C ALA A 216 -8.47 -7.54 23.46
N PRO A 217 -9.09 -6.69 24.30
CA PRO A 217 -10.10 -5.75 23.84
C PRO A 217 -9.56 -4.80 22.77
N SER A 218 -10.44 -4.34 21.89
CA SER A 218 -10.11 -3.47 20.75
C SER A 218 -9.44 -2.16 21.19
N ASP A 219 -9.85 -1.61 22.33
CA ASP A 219 -9.28 -0.40 22.92
C ASP A 219 -7.78 -0.57 23.27
N ILE A 220 -7.39 -1.72 23.82
CA ILE A 220 -5.99 -2.02 24.15
C ILE A 220 -5.16 -2.15 22.87
N LEU A 221 -5.63 -2.93 21.89
CA LEU A 221 -4.91 -3.14 20.63
C LEU A 221 -4.72 -1.85 19.85
N SER A 222 -5.78 -1.05 19.73
CA SER A 222 -5.73 0.24 19.05
C SER A 222 -4.83 1.25 19.79
N SER A 223 -4.79 1.21 21.11
CA SER A 223 -3.87 2.03 21.91
C SER A 223 -2.41 1.68 21.63
N LEU A 224 -2.06 0.40 21.55
CA LEU A 224 -0.70 -0.03 21.24
C LEU A 224 -0.24 0.48 19.87
N VAL A 225 -1.14 0.41 18.87
CA VAL A 225 -0.87 0.92 17.51
C VAL A 225 -0.70 2.45 17.51
N ALA A 226 -1.53 3.16 18.28
CA ALA A 226 -1.49 4.63 18.34
C ALA A 226 -0.27 5.19 19.09
N LEU A 227 0.19 4.48 20.13
CA LEU A 227 1.18 4.97 21.08
C LEU A 227 2.62 4.71 20.66
N ALA A 228 2.87 3.71 19.79
CA ALA A 228 4.23 3.39 19.34
C ALA A 228 4.25 2.74 17.95
N PRO A 229 5.30 2.96 17.15
CA PRO A 229 5.51 2.22 15.91
C PRO A 229 5.64 0.73 16.19
N GLN A 230 4.80 -0.07 15.55
CA GLN A 230 4.72 -1.51 15.71
C GLN A 230 5.33 -2.26 14.51
N SER A 231 5.62 -3.55 14.67
CA SER A 231 6.05 -4.40 13.55
C SER A 231 4.93 -4.57 12.52
N GLY A 232 5.29 -4.80 11.25
CA GLY A 232 4.30 -5.04 10.20
C GLY A 232 3.45 -6.28 10.45
N THR A 233 4.04 -7.32 11.04
CA THR A 233 3.33 -8.56 11.41
C THR A 233 2.29 -8.30 12.50
N PHE A 234 2.66 -7.55 13.52
CA PHE A 234 1.73 -7.17 14.58
C PHE A 234 0.61 -6.27 14.06
N LEU A 235 0.95 -5.26 13.24
CA LEU A 235 -0.06 -4.36 12.65
C LEU A 235 -1.12 -5.13 11.86
N ASN A 236 -0.72 -6.08 11.00
CA ASN A 236 -1.66 -6.85 10.21
C ASN A 236 -2.51 -7.78 11.07
N ARG A 237 -1.94 -8.40 12.11
CA ARG A 237 -2.70 -9.19 13.08
C ARG A 237 -3.73 -8.34 13.84
N VAL A 238 -3.35 -7.15 14.28
CA VAL A 238 -4.26 -6.22 14.97
C VAL A 238 -5.34 -5.73 14.01
N ALA A 239 -4.99 -5.36 12.79
CA ALA A 239 -5.95 -4.91 11.78
C ALA A 239 -6.99 -6.01 11.49
N THR A 240 -6.57 -7.24 11.23
CA THR A 240 -7.47 -8.39 11.04
C THR A 240 -8.41 -8.55 12.23
N ASN A 241 -7.88 -8.45 13.45
CA ASN A 241 -8.68 -8.58 14.68
C ASN A 241 -9.69 -7.42 14.86
N LEU A 242 -9.26 -6.17 14.65
CA LEU A 242 -10.10 -4.99 14.84
C LEU A 242 -11.18 -4.85 13.76
N LEU A 243 -10.87 -5.22 12.51
CA LEU A 243 -11.75 -5.01 11.37
C LEU A 243 -12.79 -6.15 11.20
N THR A 244 -12.55 -7.32 11.79
CA THR A 244 -13.50 -8.44 11.77
C THR A 244 -14.46 -8.45 12.96
N ARG A 245 -14.15 -7.75 14.06
CA ARG A 245 -15.00 -7.73 15.24
C ARG A 245 -16.08 -6.65 15.14
N PRO A 246 -17.35 -6.97 15.47
CA PRO A 246 -18.37 -5.95 15.62
C PRO A 246 -17.94 -4.97 16.74
N PRO A 247 -18.21 -3.66 16.58
CA PRO A 247 -17.92 -2.69 17.62
C PRO A 247 -18.64 -3.05 18.91
N ASN A 248 -17.88 -3.36 19.97
CA ASN A 248 -18.45 -3.61 21.30
C ASN A 248 -18.96 -2.28 21.85
N SER A 249 -20.27 -2.21 22.09
CA SER A 249 -20.96 -1.01 22.58
C SER A 249 -20.58 -0.55 24.00
N ASP A 250 -19.83 -1.38 24.76
CA ASP A 250 -19.62 -1.17 26.19
C ASP A 250 -18.22 -0.73 26.61
N THR A 251 -17.26 -0.59 25.67
CA THR A 251 -15.88 -0.21 25.99
C THR A 251 -15.47 1.10 25.34
N PHE A 252 -15.05 2.04 26.15
CA PHE A 252 -14.46 3.33 25.72
C PHE A 252 -12.97 3.18 25.36
N PRO A 253 -12.45 3.83 24.30
CA PRO A 253 -13.17 4.58 23.29
C PRO A 253 -13.68 3.65 22.17
N THR A 254 -14.99 3.45 22.14
CA THR A 254 -15.68 2.63 21.14
C THR A 254 -15.88 3.35 19.81
N ASP A 255 -15.24 4.48 19.61
CA ASP A 255 -15.30 5.20 18.35
C ASP A 255 -14.55 4.41 17.27
N PRO A 256 -15.25 3.77 16.31
CA PRO A 256 -14.60 3.07 15.18
C PRO A 256 -13.63 3.98 14.43
N ASN A 257 -13.92 5.28 14.44
CA ASN A 257 -13.13 6.32 13.83
C ASN A 257 -11.72 6.37 14.39
N TRP A 258 -11.61 6.24 15.71
CA TRP A 258 -10.32 6.25 16.38
C TRP A 258 -9.45 5.05 15.99
N ASN A 259 -10.04 3.86 15.91
CA ASN A 259 -9.34 2.64 15.50
C ASN A 259 -8.84 2.74 14.07
N LEU A 260 -9.68 3.19 13.15
CA LEU A 260 -9.35 3.30 11.73
C LEU A 260 -8.31 4.38 11.46
N HIS A 261 -8.44 5.55 12.11
CA HIS A 261 -7.44 6.62 11.97
C HIS A 261 -6.07 6.19 12.48
N ASN A 262 -6.02 5.51 13.62
CA ASN A 262 -4.76 5.02 14.18
C ASN A 262 -4.11 3.94 13.30
N LEU A 263 -4.91 3.03 12.73
CA LEU A 263 -4.42 2.05 11.77
C LEU A 263 -3.88 2.73 10.50
N ALA A 264 -4.62 3.67 9.92
CA ALA A 264 -4.16 4.40 8.74
C ALA A 264 -2.84 5.12 9.00
N LYS A 265 -2.70 5.77 10.16
CA LYS A 265 -1.45 6.43 10.57
C LYS A 265 -0.29 5.45 10.78
N ALA A 266 -0.56 4.29 11.36
CA ALA A 266 0.45 3.25 11.53
C ALA A 266 0.90 2.68 10.18
N TYR A 267 -0.01 2.52 9.23
CA TYR A 267 0.29 2.07 7.87
C TYR A 267 0.98 3.13 7.02
N GLU A 268 0.68 4.42 7.22
CA GLU A 268 1.46 5.51 6.62
C GLU A 268 2.94 5.39 7.02
N ALA A 269 3.20 5.07 8.30
CA ALA A 269 4.56 4.85 8.80
C ALA A 269 5.17 3.50 8.39
N ASN A 270 4.36 2.52 7.99
CA ASN A 270 4.79 1.18 7.58
C ASN A 270 4.09 0.72 6.28
N PRO A 271 4.45 1.29 5.12
CA PRO A 271 3.78 1.01 3.85
C PRO A 271 3.86 -0.46 3.41
N GLU A 272 4.92 -1.17 3.75
CA GLU A 272 5.08 -2.59 3.45
C GLU A 272 4.03 -3.45 4.19
N ALA A 273 3.76 -3.13 5.45
CA ALA A 273 2.69 -3.79 6.21
C ALA A 273 1.32 -3.54 5.58
N PHE A 274 1.05 -2.31 5.12
CA PHE A 274 -0.22 -1.99 4.47
C PHE A 274 -0.37 -2.73 3.13
N ARG A 275 0.69 -2.79 2.33
CA ARG A 275 0.70 -3.59 1.10
C ARG A 275 0.36 -5.05 1.37
N ARG A 276 0.92 -5.64 2.43
CA ARG A 276 0.59 -7.02 2.82
C ARG A 276 -0.87 -7.16 3.26
N LEU A 277 -1.39 -6.23 4.04
CA LEU A 277 -2.81 -6.25 4.41
C LEU A 277 -3.70 -6.23 3.16
N LEU A 278 -3.45 -5.29 2.24
CA LEU A 278 -4.18 -5.18 0.99
C LEU A 278 -4.09 -6.47 0.15
N ALA A 279 -2.91 -7.09 0.09
CA ALA A 279 -2.68 -8.27 -0.76
C ALA A 279 -3.18 -9.59 -0.16
N GLU A 280 -3.14 -9.75 1.16
CA GLU A 280 -3.35 -11.02 1.86
C GLU A 280 -4.67 -11.04 2.65
N HIS A 281 -5.24 -9.87 2.98
CA HIS A 281 -6.46 -9.71 3.78
C HIS A 281 -7.42 -8.71 3.11
N PRO A 282 -7.91 -9.01 1.89
CA PRO A 282 -8.71 -8.07 1.09
C PRO A 282 -10.02 -7.66 1.76
N ASN A 283 -10.66 -8.54 2.52
CA ASN A 283 -11.92 -8.24 3.20
C ASN A 283 -11.73 -7.20 4.30
N GLU A 284 -10.69 -7.38 5.11
CA GLU A 284 -10.35 -6.46 6.20
C GLU A 284 -9.86 -5.12 5.64
N ALA A 285 -9.03 -5.15 4.62
CA ALA A 285 -8.60 -3.93 3.93
C ALA A 285 -9.79 -3.19 3.31
N GLY A 286 -10.77 -3.92 2.77
CA GLY A 286 -12.01 -3.37 2.22
C GLY A 286 -12.78 -2.51 3.23
N VAL A 287 -12.82 -2.89 4.52
CA VAL A 287 -13.46 -2.09 5.57
C VAL A 287 -12.81 -0.71 5.72
N MET A 288 -11.48 -0.61 5.57
CA MET A 288 -10.77 0.68 5.61
C MET A 288 -11.03 1.54 4.38
N LEU A 289 -11.30 0.91 3.23
CA LEU A 289 -11.49 1.54 1.94
C LEU A 289 -12.96 1.79 1.60
N ASP A 290 -13.88 1.32 2.44
CA ASP A 290 -15.31 1.49 2.21
C ASP A 290 -15.72 2.96 2.27
N ALA A 291 -16.41 3.41 1.22
CA ALA A 291 -16.83 4.80 1.08
C ALA A 291 -17.78 5.26 2.20
N TYR A 292 -18.67 4.37 2.67
CA TYR A 292 -19.52 4.67 3.80
C TYR A 292 -18.71 4.89 5.08
N THR A 293 -17.72 4.04 5.32
CA THR A 293 -16.78 4.16 6.43
C THR A 293 -16.02 5.49 6.34
N ILE A 294 -15.41 5.81 5.19
CA ILE A 294 -14.67 7.05 4.98
C ILE A 294 -15.56 8.28 5.24
N ARG A 295 -16.78 8.27 4.73
CA ARG A 295 -17.73 9.39 4.84
C ARG A 295 -18.33 9.52 6.22
N SER A 296 -18.74 8.41 6.86
CA SER A 296 -19.36 8.41 8.18
C SER A 296 -18.40 8.86 9.28
N LEU A 297 -17.12 8.68 9.08
CA LEU A 297 -16.07 9.14 9.98
C LEU A 297 -16.07 10.67 10.10
N GLY A 298 -16.42 11.40 9.04
CA GLY A 298 -16.47 12.87 9.04
C GLY A 298 -15.17 13.53 9.48
N VAL A 299 -14.04 12.80 9.40
CA VAL A 299 -12.71 13.25 9.83
C VAL A 299 -11.83 13.40 8.59
N PRO A 300 -11.70 14.61 8.02
CA PRO A 300 -10.85 14.84 6.85
C PRO A 300 -9.43 14.29 7.02
N ALA A 301 -8.88 14.37 8.23
CA ALA A 301 -7.56 13.85 8.56
C ALA A 301 -7.42 12.33 8.38
N TYR A 302 -8.50 11.55 8.46
CA TYR A 302 -8.48 10.11 8.18
C TYR A 302 -8.22 9.84 6.71
N GLU A 303 -9.01 10.48 5.85
CA GLU A 303 -8.91 10.29 4.40
C GLU A 303 -7.53 10.70 3.86
N GLU A 304 -7.01 11.86 4.31
CA GLU A 304 -5.66 12.29 3.96
C GLU A 304 -4.58 11.29 4.42
N THR A 305 -4.71 10.76 5.64
CA THR A 305 -3.76 9.78 6.18
C THR A 305 -3.84 8.47 5.42
N LEU A 306 -5.04 8.00 5.11
CA LEU A 306 -5.26 6.79 4.31
C LEU A 306 -4.73 6.97 2.88
N ALA A 307 -4.90 8.13 2.26
CA ALA A 307 -4.33 8.45 0.96
C ALA A 307 -2.81 8.34 0.96
N ARG A 308 -2.13 8.90 1.98
CA ARG A 308 -0.67 8.77 2.11
C ARG A 308 -0.21 7.33 2.36
N ALA A 309 -0.97 6.57 3.16
CA ALA A 309 -0.70 5.15 3.36
C ALA A 309 -0.84 4.34 2.05
N LEU A 310 -1.89 4.60 1.26
CA LEU A 310 -2.10 3.99 -0.06
C LEU A 310 -0.96 4.33 -1.02
N HIS A 311 -0.58 5.60 -1.12
CA HIS A 311 0.58 6.02 -1.94
C HIS A 311 1.84 5.23 -1.55
N GLY A 312 2.14 5.17 -0.26
CA GLY A 312 3.29 4.40 0.24
C GLY A 312 3.23 2.92 -0.13
N ALA A 313 2.04 2.31 -0.05
CA ALA A 313 1.84 0.89 -0.33
C ALA A 313 1.86 0.54 -1.82
N LEU A 314 1.34 1.40 -2.69
CA LEU A 314 1.08 1.10 -4.10
C LEU A 314 2.17 1.61 -5.05
N LYS A 315 2.98 2.59 -4.64
CA LYS A 315 4.04 3.15 -5.49
C LYS A 315 5.07 2.09 -5.93
N PRO A 316 5.67 2.23 -7.12
CA PRO A 316 6.72 1.33 -7.61
C PRO A 316 7.97 1.33 -6.72
N GLY A 317 8.75 0.25 -6.76
CA GLY A 317 10.09 0.19 -6.17
C GLY A 317 10.15 -0.25 -4.71
N VAL A 318 9.02 -0.56 -4.06
CA VAL A 318 8.97 -1.09 -2.68
C VAL A 318 8.34 -2.48 -2.70
N GLY A 319 9.08 -3.50 -2.24
CA GLY A 319 8.61 -4.88 -2.14
C GLY A 319 8.42 -5.64 -3.46
N ALA A 320 7.81 -6.82 -3.41
CA ALA A 320 7.57 -7.67 -4.56
C ALA A 320 6.44 -7.11 -5.46
N ASP A 321 6.65 -7.14 -6.77
CA ASP A 321 5.68 -6.66 -7.76
C ASP A 321 4.35 -7.42 -7.69
N ASP A 322 4.37 -8.74 -7.51
CA ASP A 322 3.19 -9.59 -7.34
C ASP A 322 2.31 -9.16 -6.15
N MET A 323 2.91 -8.83 -5.02
CA MET A 323 2.17 -8.35 -3.85
C MET A 323 1.53 -6.98 -4.10
N ARG A 324 2.23 -6.09 -4.83
CA ARG A 324 1.69 -4.79 -5.23
C ARG A 324 0.50 -4.94 -6.18
N GLU A 325 0.56 -5.87 -7.13
CA GLU A 325 -0.54 -6.14 -8.04
C GLU A 325 -1.78 -6.64 -7.30
N ARG A 326 -1.62 -7.59 -6.38
CA ARG A 326 -2.73 -8.06 -5.53
C ARG A 326 -3.30 -6.93 -4.66
N ALA A 327 -2.45 -6.06 -4.12
CA ALA A 327 -2.88 -4.88 -3.37
C ALA A 327 -3.73 -3.94 -4.24
N TRP A 328 -3.33 -3.68 -5.49
CA TRP A 328 -4.12 -2.89 -6.44
C TRP A 328 -5.48 -3.52 -6.73
N ILE A 329 -5.54 -4.83 -6.95
CA ILE A 329 -6.81 -5.54 -7.19
C ILE A 329 -7.77 -5.37 -6.00
N THR A 330 -7.26 -5.45 -4.78
CA THR A 330 -8.07 -5.21 -3.58
C THR A 330 -8.60 -3.78 -3.55
N VAL A 331 -7.78 -2.78 -3.84
CA VAL A 331 -8.20 -1.38 -3.89
C VAL A 331 -9.27 -1.17 -4.95
N ILE A 332 -9.07 -1.71 -6.17
CA ILE A 332 -10.03 -1.61 -7.27
C ILE A 332 -11.36 -2.27 -6.89
N ASN A 333 -11.31 -3.49 -6.36
CA ASN A 333 -12.52 -4.20 -5.94
C ASN A 333 -13.26 -3.47 -4.81
N SER A 334 -12.54 -2.93 -3.83
CA SER A 334 -13.16 -2.25 -2.70
C SER A 334 -13.83 -0.95 -3.12
N ILE A 335 -13.15 -0.12 -3.91
CA ILE A 335 -13.68 1.19 -4.34
C ILE A 335 -14.73 1.02 -5.46
N GLY A 336 -14.52 0.06 -6.38
CA GLY A 336 -15.42 -0.19 -7.51
C GLY A 336 -16.61 -1.10 -7.19
N SER A 337 -16.78 -1.57 -5.94
CA SER A 337 -17.92 -2.43 -5.57
C SER A 337 -19.24 -1.66 -5.65
N GLU A 338 -20.34 -2.36 -5.95
CA GLU A 338 -21.67 -1.76 -5.98
C GLU A 338 -22.05 -1.15 -4.63
N HIS A 339 -21.70 -1.84 -3.55
CA HIS A 339 -21.99 -1.41 -2.19
C HIS A 339 -21.37 -0.03 -1.90
N THR A 340 -20.14 0.18 -2.33
CA THR A 340 -19.40 1.44 -2.13
C THR A 340 -20.08 2.64 -2.81
N LEU A 341 -20.66 2.42 -4.00
CA LEU A 341 -21.33 3.48 -4.76
C LEU A 341 -22.76 3.76 -4.28
N TRP A 342 -23.50 2.75 -3.81
CA TRP A 342 -24.93 2.88 -3.50
C TRP A 342 -25.24 3.17 -2.03
N VAL A 343 -24.53 2.57 -1.10
CA VAL A 343 -24.82 2.72 0.35
C VAL A 343 -24.46 4.11 0.87
N GLY A 344 -23.53 4.79 0.25
CA GLY A 344 -23.12 6.15 0.62
C GLY A 344 -24.11 7.26 0.24
N GLY A 345 -25.26 6.93 -0.34
CA GLY A 345 -26.23 7.93 -0.82
C GLY A 345 -25.78 8.55 -2.14
N GLY A 346 -25.07 7.80 -2.95
CA GLY A 346 -24.71 8.10 -4.34
C GLY A 346 -23.56 9.09 -4.47
N ILE A 347 -23.88 10.15 -4.76
CA ILE A 347 -23.30 11.29 -5.44
C ILE A 347 -22.23 11.97 -4.58
N GLY A 348 -21.01 12.05 -5.08
CA GLY A 348 -19.99 12.94 -4.56
C GLY A 348 -19.14 12.41 -3.41
N THR A 349 -19.14 11.10 -3.11
CA THR A 349 -18.30 10.53 -2.03
C THR A 349 -16.81 10.75 -2.27
N PHE A 350 -16.38 10.72 -3.52
CA PHE A 350 -15.00 10.90 -3.94
C PHE A 350 -14.71 12.27 -4.59
N ALA A 351 -15.69 13.21 -4.57
CA ALA A 351 -15.44 14.59 -4.94
C ALA A 351 -14.49 15.25 -3.93
N ASP A 352 -13.48 15.97 -4.41
CA ASP A 352 -12.38 16.54 -3.59
C ASP A 352 -11.62 15.51 -2.72
N SER A 353 -11.54 14.27 -3.19
CA SER A 353 -10.97 13.16 -2.44
C SER A 353 -9.44 13.08 -2.56
N PRO A 354 -8.70 13.20 -1.46
CA PRO A 354 -7.26 12.91 -1.43
C PRO A 354 -6.91 11.50 -1.90
N ILE A 355 -7.79 10.52 -1.63
CA ILE A 355 -7.62 9.12 -2.08
C ILE A 355 -7.69 9.05 -3.60
N SER A 356 -8.68 9.68 -4.23
CA SER A 356 -8.81 9.69 -5.69
C SER A 356 -7.59 10.30 -6.36
N ARG A 357 -7.06 11.42 -5.84
CA ARG A 357 -5.86 12.09 -6.37
C ARG A 357 -4.62 11.21 -6.32
N VAL A 358 -4.40 10.55 -5.18
CA VAL A 358 -3.25 9.65 -5.01
C VAL A 358 -3.35 8.43 -5.91
N LEU A 359 -4.52 7.79 -5.97
CA LEU A 359 -4.72 6.61 -6.81
C LEU A 359 -4.58 6.95 -8.30
N ALA A 360 -5.11 8.10 -8.75
CA ALA A 360 -4.92 8.57 -10.11
C ALA A 360 -3.44 8.86 -10.44
N GLN A 361 -2.67 9.37 -9.46
CA GLN A 361 -1.23 9.59 -9.62
C GLN A 361 -0.45 8.28 -9.78
N ASP A 362 -0.82 7.24 -9.03
CA ASP A 362 -0.08 5.98 -8.97
C ASP A 362 -0.58 4.92 -9.98
N ILE A 363 -1.64 5.19 -10.76
CA ILE A 363 -2.32 4.22 -11.62
C ILE A 363 -1.53 3.84 -12.89
N THR A 364 -0.65 4.69 -13.38
CA THR A 364 0.05 4.51 -14.68
C THR A 364 0.62 3.10 -14.88
N PRO A 365 1.30 2.46 -13.89
CA PRO A 365 1.88 1.14 -14.05
C PRO A 365 0.86 0.00 -14.27
N ILE A 366 -0.42 0.24 -13.93
CA ILE A 366 -1.47 -0.77 -14.02
C ILE A 366 -2.49 -0.49 -15.12
N LEU A 367 -2.44 0.67 -15.78
CA LEU A 367 -3.39 1.03 -16.84
C LEU A 367 -3.43 0.01 -17.97
N ASP A 368 -2.27 -0.52 -18.40
CA ASP A 368 -2.21 -1.56 -19.42
C ASP A 368 -3.02 -2.81 -19.02
N LYS A 369 -2.91 -3.21 -17.75
CA LYS A 369 -3.60 -4.40 -17.22
C LYS A 369 -5.10 -4.18 -17.12
N LEU A 370 -5.52 -3.01 -16.68
CA LEU A 370 -6.93 -2.62 -16.62
C LEU A 370 -7.54 -2.52 -18.03
N ALA A 371 -6.83 -1.89 -18.97
CA ALA A 371 -7.28 -1.75 -20.33
C ALA A 371 -7.43 -3.11 -21.04
N ARG A 372 -6.48 -4.03 -20.82
CA ARG A 372 -6.56 -5.40 -21.37
C ARG A 372 -7.78 -6.14 -20.85
N GLY A 373 -8.04 -6.11 -19.55
CA GLY A 373 -9.20 -6.76 -18.95
C GLY A 373 -10.53 -6.25 -19.53
N GLN A 374 -10.62 -4.96 -19.86
CA GLN A 374 -11.79 -4.38 -20.51
C GLN A 374 -11.93 -4.81 -21.98
N ALA A 375 -10.82 -4.94 -22.71
CA ALA A 375 -10.83 -5.31 -24.12
C ALA A 375 -11.29 -6.74 -24.38
N GLU A 376 -10.93 -7.69 -23.53
CA GLU A 376 -11.27 -9.11 -23.68
C GLU A 376 -12.76 -9.40 -23.59
N ARG A 377 -13.50 -8.59 -22.83
CA ARG A 377 -14.96 -8.72 -22.73
C ARG A 377 -15.64 -8.53 -24.09
N ASN A 378 -15.06 -7.69 -24.95
CA ASN A 378 -15.65 -7.29 -26.22
C ASN A 378 -15.08 -8.03 -27.45
N SER A 379 -14.02 -8.81 -27.29
CA SER A 379 -13.39 -9.55 -28.40
C SER A 379 -12.58 -10.75 -27.90
N PRO A 380 -13.20 -11.90 -27.69
CA PRO A 380 -12.52 -13.11 -27.16
C PRO A 380 -11.47 -13.71 -28.11
N GLU A 381 -11.33 -13.20 -29.32
CA GLU A 381 -10.45 -13.75 -30.36
C GLU A 381 -9.07 -13.07 -30.49
N VAL A 382 -8.70 -12.14 -29.57
CA VAL A 382 -7.45 -11.40 -29.67
C VAL A 382 -6.38 -11.99 -28.76
N PRO A 383 -5.49 -12.86 -29.27
CA PRO A 383 -4.52 -13.62 -28.46
C PRO A 383 -3.43 -12.76 -27.82
N TYR A 384 -3.33 -11.47 -28.14
CA TYR A 384 -2.28 -10.58 -27.66
C TYR A 384 -2.63 -9.82 -26.36
N LEU A 385 -3.87 -9.91 -25.91
CA LEU A 385 -4.40 -9.16 -24.77
C LEU A 385 -4.77 -10.05 -23.57
N GLU A 386 -4.32 -11.30 -23.54
CA GLU A 386 -4.63 -12.20 -22.41
C GLU A 386 -4.24 -11.57 -21.07
N PRO A 387 -5.21 -11.36 -20.17
CA PRO A 387 -4.91 -10.98 -18.80
C PRO A 387 -4.11 -12.09 -18.15
N ARG A 388 -3.06 -11.70 -17.47
CA ARG A 388 -2.28 -12.64 -16.65
C ARG A 388 -2.79 -12.58 -15.22
N ALA A 389 -2.86 -13.75 -14.58
CA ALA A 389 -3.12 -13.78 -13.14
C ALA A 389 -2.21 -12.76 -12.40
N PRO A 390 -2.74 -11.99 -11.45
CA PRO A 390 -4.06 -12.12 -10.83
C PRO A 390 -5.18 -11.26 -11.48
N TRP A 391 -4.92 -10.57 -12.59
CA TRP A 391 -5.81 -9.57 -13.23
C TRP A 391 -6.97 -10.18 -14.01
N ASP A 392 -6.85 -11.45 -14.40
CA ASP A 392 -7.85 -12.23 -15.14
C ASP A 392 -9.20 -12.40 -14.40
N LYS A 393 -9.17 -12.20 -13.08
CA LYS A 393 -10.36 -12.31 -12.22
C LYS A 393 -11.05 -10.98 -11.94
N LEU A 394 -10.48 -9.88 -12.41
CA LEU A 394 -11.04 -8.56 -12.16
C LEU A 394 -12.25 -8.31 -13.06
N ASP A 395 -13.40 -8.01 -12.46
CA ASP A 395 -14.61 -7.67 -13.23
C ASP A 395 -14.41 -6.31 -13.93
N PRO A 396 -14.56 -6.24 -15.27
CA PRO A 396 -14.46 -4.99 -16.01
C PRO A 396 -15.43 -3.90 -15.51
N THR A 397 -16.63 -4.28 -15.04
CA THR A 397 -17.58 -3.32 -14.47
C THR A 397 -17.04 -2.69 -13.19
N VAL A 398 -16.38 -3.48 -12.33
CA VAL A 398 -15.72 -2.99 -11.12
C VAL A 398 -14.57 -2.05 -11.47
N SER A 399 -13.78 -2.38 -12.50
CA SER A 399 -12.71 -1.50 -13.00
C SER A 399 -13.26 -0.16 -13.51
N ALA A 400 -14.36 -0.18 -14.25
CA ALA A 400 -15.02 1.02 -14.74
C ALA A 400 -15.58 1.88 -13.60
N ARG A 401 -16.23 1.28 -12.61
CA ARG A 401 -16.74 1.98 -11.42
C ARG A 401 -15.61 2.57 -10.59
N PHE A 402 -14.50 1.84 -10.43
CA PHE A 402 -13.31 2.35 -9.77
C PHE A 402 -12.80 3.63 -10.45
N LEU A 403 -12.62 3.62 -11.77
CA LEU A 403 -12.21 4.81 -12.50
C LEU A 403 -13.24 5.94 -12.40
N GLY A 404 -14.53 5.63 -12.48
CA GLY A 404 -15.59 6.62 -12.27
C GLY A 404 -15.53 7.28 -10.89
N ALA A 405 -15.27 6.49 -9.85
CA ALA A 405 -15.06 7.04 -8.51
C ALA A 405 -13.85 8.00 -8.44
N LEU A 406 -12.74 7.66 -9.10
CA LEU A 406 -11.59 8.59 -9.18
C LEU A 406 -11.94 9.86 -9.96
N MET A 407 -12.69 9.74 -11.04
CA MET A 407 -13.09 10.85 -11.90
C MET A 407 -14.08 11.82 -11.25
N GLN A 408 -14.70 11.48 -10.12
CA GLN A 408 -15.52 12.43 -9.36
C GLN A 408 -14.68 13.60 -8.80
N ASP A 409 -13.39 13.38 -8.55
CA ASP A 409 -12.44 14.46 -8.23
C ASP A 409 -11.86 15.04 -9.54
N SER A 410 -12.04 16.33 -9.77
CA SER A 410 -11.60 17.00 -11.00
C SER A 410 -10.09 16.92 -11.22
N THR A 411 -9.29 17.05 -10.15
CA THR A 411 -7.83 16.93 -10.21
C THR A 411 -7.38 15.50 -10.52
N ALA A 412 -8.08 14.50 -9.96
CA ALA A 412 -7.82 13.11 -10.28
C ALA A 412 -8.19 12.78 -11.73
N ALA A 413 -9.31 13.31 -12.24
CA ALA A 413 -9.70 13.15 -13.64
C ALA A 413 -8.63 13.71 -14.60
N ASP A 414 -8.11 14.91 -14.33
CA ASP A 414 -7.02 15.51 -15.13
C ASP A 414 -5.73 14.68 -15.03
N THR A 415 -5.46 14.12 -13.87
CA THR A 415 -4.30 13.22 -13.66
C THR A 415 -4.46 11.92 -14.42
N LEU A 416 -5.66 11.35 -14.50
CA LEU A 416 -5.96 10.16 -15.30
C LEU A 416 -5.76 10.42 -16.81
N MET A 417 -6.16 11.59 -17.31
CA MET A 417 -5.87 11.99 -18.69
C MET A 417 -4.36 12.01 -18.96
N LYS A 418 -3.59 12.59 -18.06
CA LYS A 418 -2.13 12.59 -18.15
C LYS A 418 -1.55 11.17 -18.08
N ALA A 419 -2.03 10.34 -17.17
CA ALA A 419 -1.61 8.94 -17.06
C ALA A 419 -1.91 8.15 -18.34
N GLY A 420 -3.08 8.37 -18.97
CA GLY A 420 -3.41 7.83 -20.27
C GLY A 420 -2.44 8.27 -21.37
N THR A 421 -2.09 9.56 -21.41
CA THR A 421 -1.09 10.08 -22.34
C THR A 421 0.29 9.45 -22.11
N ASP A 422 0.70 9.30 -20.86
CA ASP A 422 1.98 8.67 -20.52
C ASP A 422 1.98 7.16 -20.85
N TYR A 423 0.86 6.48 -20.70
CA TYR A 423 0.68 5.11 -21.18
C TYR A 423 0.85 5.02 -22.71
N MET A 424 0.24 5.93 -23.47
CA MET A 424 0.40 5.98 -24.92
C MET A 424 1.86 6.19 -25.34
N LYS A 425 2.61 7.04 -24.61
CA LYS A 425 4.06 7.22 -24.83
C LYS A 425 4.84 5.92 -24.59
N GLN A 426 4.48 5.15 -23.56
CA GLN A 426 5.13 3.88 -23.26
C GLN A 426 4.86 2.81 -24.33
N LEU A 427 3.67 2.77 -24.90
CA LEU A 427 3.35 1.86 -25.99
C LEU A 427 4.28 2.07 -27.21
N ASP A 428 4.69 3.32 -27.44
CA ASP A 428 5.53 3.68 -28.56
C ASP A 428 7.04 3.42 -28.32
N MET A 429 7.53 3.59 -27.09
CA MET A 429 8.96 3.41 -26.79
C MET A 429 9.43 1.94 -26.85
N GLY A 430 8.52 1.00 -26.88
CA GLY A 430 8.84 -0.39 -26.61
C GLY A 430 9.22 -1.25 -27.81
N ARG A 431 8.76 -1.02 -29.02
CA ARG A 431 9.03 -1.85 -30.23
C ARG A 431 8.36 -1.36 -31.51
N PHE A 432 7.45 -0.44 -31.45
CA PHE A 432 6.68 -0.02 -32.61
C PHE A 432 6.87 1.48 -32.81
N HIS A 433 7.81 1.83 -33.65
CA HIS A 433 7.83 3.16 -34.23
C HIS A 433 6.76 3.14 -35.33
N PRO A 434 5.58 3.78 -35.18
CA PRO A 434 4.52 3.70 -36.18
C PRO A 434 4.95 4.25 -37.54
N PHE A 435 6.16 4.77 -37.63
CA PHE A 435 6.75 5.39 -38.83
C PHE A 435 8.04 4.73 -39.30
N ASP A 436 8.46 3.61 -38.72
CA ASP A 436 9.59 2.85 -39.22
C ASP A 436 9.14 1.82 -40.27
N PRO A 437 9.42 2.04 -41.58
CA PRO A 437 8.96 1.15 -42.65
C PRO A 437 9.46 -0.29 -42.52
N SER A 438 10.57 -0.51 -41.77
CA SER A 438 11.14 -1.85 -41.57
C SER A 438 10.38 -2.69 -40.55
N ASN A 439 9.57 -2.06 -39.67
CA ASN A 439 8.79 -2.70 -38.62
C ASN A 439 7.29 -2.78 -38.95
N TYR A 440 6.89 -2.37 -40.16
CA TYR A 440 5.51 -2.38 -40.59
C TYR A 440 5.03 -3.79 -40.97
N GLY A 441 4.80 -4.60 -39.94
CA GLY A 441 3.88 -5.71 -40.06
C GLY A 441 2.47 -5.22 -39.78
N ARG A 442 1.49 -5.76 -40.50
CA ARG A 442 0.04 -5.62 -40.26
C ARG A 442 -0.34 -5.71 -38.76
N GLU A 443 0.38 -6.57 -38.03
CA GLU A 443 0.20 -6.85 -36.60
C GLU A 443 0.54 -5.67 -35.69
N ALA A 444 1.52 -4.83 -36.02
CA ALA A 444 1.94 -3.71 -35.18
C ALA A 444 0.89 -2.61 -35.09
N HIS A 445 0.29 -2.26 -36.22
CA HIS A 445 -0.77 -1.24 -36.29
C HIS A 445 -2.06 -1.72 -35.62
N ILE A 446 -2.41 -3.00 -35.80
CA ILE A 446 -3.56 -3.60 -35.14
C ILE A 446 -3.35 -3.57 -33.62
N ASN A 447 -2.17 -3.98 -33.13
CA ASN A 447 -1.87 -3.99 -31.70
C ASN A 447 -1.92 -2.58 -31.07
N LEU A 448 -1.38 -1.56 -31.76
CA LEU A 448 -1.45 -0.18 -31.28
C LEU A 448 -2.90 0.32 -31.26
N ALA A 449 -3.67 0.09 -32.32
CA ALA A 449 -5.07 0.47 -32.40
C ALA A 449 -5.92 -0.23 -31.33
N GLU A 450 -5.68 -1.52 -31.09
CA GLU A 450 -6.35 -2.30 -30.06
C GLU A 450 -6.07 -1.81 -28.65
N ARG A 451 -4.80 -1.53 -28.32
CA ARG A 451 -4.43 -1.01 -27.00
C ARG A 451 -4.96 0.40 -26.77
N THR A 452 -4.92 1.24 -27.78
CA THR A 452 -5.50 2.58 -27.75
C THR A 452 -7.01 2.51 -27.58
N GLY A 453 -7.68 1.65 -28.35
CA GLY A 453 -9.11 1.42 -28.22
C GLY A 453 -9.51 0.84 -26.87
N ALA A 454 -8.72 -0.08 -26.31
CA ALA A 454 -8.94 -0.65 -24.99
C ALA A 454 -8.83 0.40 -23.87
N LEU A 455 -7.83 1.30 -23.94
CA LEU A 455 -7.71 2.39 -22.98
C LEU A 455 -8.86 3.38 -23.10
N THR A 456 -9.22 3.76 -24.34
CA THR A 456 -10.35 4.65 -24.58
C THR A 456 -11.65 4.05 -24.07
N ASN A 457 -11.91 2.77 -24.34
CA ASN A 457 -13.06 2.03 -23.82
C ASN A 457 -13.10 2.03 -22.28
N LEU A 458 -11.97 1.75 -21.62
CA LEU A 458 -11.88 1.76 -20.16
C LEU A 458 -12.20 3.15 -19.58
N LEU A 459 -11.67 4.23 -20.17
CA LEU A 459 -11.91 5.60 -19.72
C LEU A 459 -13.37 6.03 -19.99
N LEU A 460 -13.94 5.65 -21.13
CA LEU A 460 -15.35 5.84 -21.45
C LEU A 460 -16.25 5.14 -20.43
N ALA A 461 -16.01 3.85 -20.19
CA ALA A 461 -16.76 3.09 -19.21
C ALA A 461 -16.66 3.71 -17.80
N GLY A 462 -15.49 4.21 -17.43
CA GLY A 462 -15.29 4.93 -16.16
C GLY A 462 -16.10 6.22 -16.11
N SER A 463 -16.10 7.01 -17.18
CA SER A 463 -16.79 8.31 -17.23
C SER A 463 -18.31 8.20 -17.02
N THR A 464 -18.91 7.05 -17.29
CA THR A 464 -20.35 6.83 -17.03
C THR A 464 -20.72 6.83 -15.56
N TYR A 465 -19.76 6.56 -14.70
CA TYR A 465 -19.91 6.54 -13.25
C TYR A 465 -19.38 7.82 -12.59
N ALA A 466 -18.78 8.72 -13.36
CA ALA A 466 -18.40 10.04 -12.90
C ALA A 466 -19.64 10.95 -12.91
N GLU A 467 -19.99 11.52 -11.78
CA GLU A 467 -21.20 12.33 -11.62
C GLU A 467 -20.98 13.80 -12.03
N TRP A 468 -20.50 14.00 -13.23
CA TRP A 468 -20.33 15.33 -13.80
C TRP A 468 -21.67 15.92 -14.29
N SER A 469 -21.77 17.23 -14.34
CA SER A 469 -22.83 17.89 -15.08
C SER A 469 -22.75 17.51 -16.57
N ASP A 470 -23.83 17.66 -17.32
CA ASP A 470 -23.82 17.26 -18.74
C ASP A 470 -22.79 18.05 -19.56
N ASP A 471 -22.61 19.33 -19.27
CA ASP A 471 -21.59 20.18 -19.90
C ASP A 471 -20.16 19.72 -19.54
N GLU A 472 -19.90 19.40 -18.27
CA GLU A 472 -18.60 18.91 -17.81
C GLU A 472 -18.33 17.51 -18.38
N TYR A 473 -19.34 16.65 -18.42
CA TYR A 473 -19.27 15.34 -19.03
C TYR A 473 -18.89 15.42 -20.50
N ALA A 474 -19.58 16.24 -21.27
CA ALA A 474 -19.31 16.42 -22.70
C ALA A 474 -17.89 16.95 -22.95
N ASP A 475 -17.42 17.91 -22.16
CA ASP A 475 -16.07 18.50 -22.29
C ASP A 475 -14.97 17.47 -21.95
N ARG A 476 -15.11 16.78 -20.83
CA ARG A 476 -14.14 15.77 -20.38
C ARG A 476 -14.13 14.53 -21.26
N LEU A 477 -15.30 14.08 -21.68
CA LEU A 477 -15.42 12.97 -22.59
C LEU A 477 -14.77 13.27 -23.94
N ALA A 478 -15.00 14.46 -24.51
CA ALA A 478 -14.29 14.90 -25.70
C ALA A 478 -12.77 14.89 -25.51
N GLY A 479 -12.27 15.32 -24.35
CA GLY A 479 -10.86 15.25 -24.00
C GLY A 479 -10.31 13.83 -23.98
N PHE A 480 -10.99 12.88 -23.35
CA PHE A 480 -10.58 11.46 -23.33
C PHE A 480 -10.58 10.82 -24.72
N LEU A 481 -11.59 11.12 -25.53
CA LEU A 481 -11.69 10.61 -26.89
C LEU A 481 -10.60 11.16 -27.82
N LEU A 482 -10.18 12.38 -27.60
CA LEU A 482 -9.15 13.03 -28.42
C LEU A 482 -7.72 12.81 -27.91
N MET A 483 -7.53 12.24 -26.73
CA MET A 483 -6.21 11.98 -26.15
C MET A 483 -5.24 11.23 -27.10
N PRO A 484 -5.67 10.20 -27.86
CA PRO A 484 -4.79 9.55 -28.84
C PRO A 484 -4.37 10.48 -29.98
N VAL A 485 -5.26 11.40 -30.41
CA VAL A 485 -4.97 12.38 -31.46
C VAL A 485 -3.94 13.40 -30.99
N ASP A 486 -4.13 13.91 -29.77
CA ASP A 486 -3.22 14.85 -29.13
C ASP A 486 -1.82 14.26 -28.95
N PHE A 487 -1.73 12.99 -28.52
CA PHE A 487 -0.47 12.27 -28.41
C PHE A 487 0.27 12.18 -29.75
N ILE A 488 -0.41 11.77 -30.83
CA ILE A 488 0.17 11.65 -32.16
C ILE A 488 0.65 13.03 -32.65
N ASN A 489 -0.16 14.06 -32.44
CA ASN A 489 0.14 15.42 -32.85
C ASN A 489 1.40 15.99 -32.16
N ASN A 490 1.50 15.85 -30.83
CA ASN A 490 2.61 16.40 -30.07
C ASN A 490 3.94 15.68 -30.31
N LYS A 491 3.93 14.42 -30.67
CA LYS A 491 5.16 13.62 -30.81
C LYS A 491 5.77 13.67 -32.21
N TYR A 492 4.95 13.61 -33.24
CA TYR A 492 5.40 13.38 -34.61
C TYR A 492 5.47 14.63 -35.47
N LEU A 493 4.96 15.76 -34.98
CA LEU A 493 5.12 17.00 -35.69
C LEU A 493 6.27 17.79 -35.04
N PRO A 494 7.37 18.09 -35.79
CA PRO A 494 8.49 18.81 -35.22
C PRO A 494 8.07 20.18 -34.71
N MET A 495 8.44 20.49 -33.46
CA MET A 495 8.12 21.76 -32.80
C MET A 495 8.70 23.01 -33.47
N ASP A 496 9.62 22.83 -34.43
CA ASP A 496 10.38 23.92 -35.07
C ASP A 496 9.72 24.50 -36.34
N SER A 497 8.59 23.97 -36.80
CA SER A 497 7.91 24.58 -37.94
C SER A 497 7.00 25.72 -37.43
N ALA A 498 7.20 26.95 -37.95
CA ALA A 498 6.36 28.10 -37.65
C ALA A 498 4.87 27.92 -37.94
N LEU A 499 4.51 26.89 -38.72
CA LEU A 499 3.17 26.38 -38.95
C LEU A 499 2.60 25.57 -37.76
N ALA A 500 3.50 24.98 -36.95
CA ALA A 500 3.11 24.17 -35.80
C ALA A 500 2.46 25.00 -34.67
N SER A 501 2.91 26.23 -34.45
CA SER A 501 2.47 27.05 -33.31
C SER A 501 1.15 27.77 -33.51
N THR A 502 0.70 27.98 -34.76
CA THR A 502 -0.52 28.75 -35.04
C THR A 502 -1.67 27.94 -35.61
N GLY A 503 -1.42 26.74 -36.12
CA GLY A 503 -2.46 25.92 -36.77
C GLY A 503 -2.90 24.70 -35.98
N LYS A 504 -2.09 24.21 -35.06
CA LYS A 504 -2.35 22.96 -34.33
C LYS A 504 -3.38 23.12 -33.23
N ASP A 505 -3.20 24.13 -32.39
CA ASP A 505 -4.08 24.33 -31.23
C ASP A 505 -5.50 24.67 -31.68
N LYS A 506 -5.63 25.48 -32.75
CA LYS A 506 -6.94 25.80 -33.32
C LYS A 506 -7.64 24.60 -33.97
N GLY A 507 -6.90 23.74 -34.65
CA GLY A 507 -7.52 22.56 -35.29
C GLY A 507 -8.00 21.52 -34.29
N LEU A 508 -7.28 21.31 -33.17
CA LEU A 508 -7.68 20.38 -32.13
C LEU A 508 -8.82 20.91 -31.28
N ASP A 509 -8.81 22.21 -30.98
CA ASP A 509 -9.89 22.89 -30.27
C ASP A 509 -11.19 22.85 -31.10
N ASP A 510 -11.10 23.09 -32.40
CA ASP A 510 -12.26 22.97 -33.31
C ASP A 510 -12.85 21.55 -33.31
N VAL A 511 -12.00 20.50 -33.31
CA VAL A 511 -12.45 19.10 -33.24
C VAL A 511 -13.04 18.79 -31.86
N LYS A 512 -12.43 19.30 -30.78
CA LYS A 512 -12.96 19.16 -29.42
C LYS A 512 -14.35 19.80 -29.30
N ASP A 513 -14.53 20.98 -29.85
CA ASP A 513 -15.82 21.66 -29.84
C ASP A 513 -16.89 20.90 -30.65
N VAL A 514 -16.53 20.36 -31.81
CA VAL A 514 -17.43 19.49 -32.60
C VAL A 514 -17.82 18.26 -31.81
N MET A 515 -16.86 17.56 -31.19
CA MET A 515 -17.12 16.38 -30.38
C MET A 515 -18.00 16.71 -29.16
N LYS A 516 -17.69 17.80 -28.47
CA LYS A 516 -18.51 18.29 -27.34
C LYS A 516 -19.96 18.54 -27.77
N ASN A 517 -20.16 19.22 -28.90
CA ASN A 517 -21.49 19.49 -29.44
C ASN A 517 -22.24 18.21 -29.81
N LEU A 518 -21.56 17.23 -30.43
CA LEU A 518 -22.17 15.92 -30.77
C LEU A 518 -22.57 15.15 -29.53
N ILE A 519 -21.73 15.16 -28.48
CA ILE A 519 -22.03 14.50 -27.20
C ILE A 519 -23.22 15.19 -26.51
N THR A 520 -23.25 16.52 -26.48
CA THR A 520 -24.37 17.30 -25.94
C THR A 520 -25.67 17.01 -26.71
N ASP A 521 -25.61 16.99 -28.04
CA ASP A 521 -26.75 16.65 -28.90
C ASP A 521 -27.28 15.24 -28.65
N TYR A 522 -26.38 14.28 -28.36
CA TYR A 522 -26.80 12.93 -27.96
C TYR A 522 -27.50 12.93 -26.60
N LEU A 523 -26.93 13.62 -25.60
CA LEU A 523 -27.53 13.69 -24.25
C LEU A 523 -28.94 14.29 -24.30
N ASP A 524 -29.14 15.25 -25.21
CA ASP A 524 -30.45 15.87 -25.42
C ASP A 524 -31.45 14.96 -26.20
N LYS A 525 -31.01 14.31 -27.26
CA LYS A 525 -31.87 13.57 -28.20
C LYS A 525 -31.93 12.07 -28.00
N LYS A 526 -30.90 11.50 -27.37
CA LYS A 526 -30.76 10.07 -27.02
C LYS A 526 -31.01 9.11 -28.19
N THR A 527 -30.49 9.42 -29.40
CA THR A 527 -30.66 8.58 -30.57
C THR A 527 -29.42 7.71 -30.88
N PRO A 528 -29.59 6.40 -31.18
CA PRO A 528 -28.47 5.52 -31.54
C PRO A 528 -27.66 6.01 -32.76
N ASP A 529 -28.29 6.71 -33.69
CA ASP A 529 -27.63 7.25 -34.88
C ASP A 529 -26.63 8.37 -34.51
N THR A 530 -26.89 9.13 -33.44
CA THR A 530 -25.99 10.16 -32.97
C THR A 530 -24.73 9.53 -32.31
N ALA A 531 -24.89 8.45 -31.55
CA ALA A 531 -23.75 7.73 -30.97
C ALA A 531 -22.82 7.16 -32.06
N ARG A 532 -23.45 6.56 -33.14
CA ARG A 532 -22.71 6.07 -34.30
C ARG A 532 -21.97 7.21 -35.00
N SER A 533 -22.62 8.37 -35.15
CA SER A 533 -22.00 9.57 -35.72
C SER A 533 -20.80 10.06 -34.93
N ILE A 534 -20.89 10.05 -33.59
CA ILE A 534 -19.76 10.44 -32.70
C ILE A 534 -18.59 9.48 -32.91
N ALA A 535 -18.82 8.15 -32.85
CA ALA A 535 -17.78 7.15 -33.02
C ALA A 535 -17.12 7.23 -34.40
N SER A 536 -17.91 7.33 -35.45
CA SER A 536 -17.41 7.45 -36.84
C SER A 536 -16.62 8.75 -37.03
N THR A 537 -17.10 9.88 -36.51
CA THR A 537 -16.39 11.16 -36.58
C THR A 537 -15.05 11.07 -35.88
N LEU A 538 -15.03 10.53 -34.65
CA LEU A 538 -13.80 10.36 -33.87
C LEU A 538 -12.76 9.52 -34.60
N VAL A 539 -13.17 8.34 -35.10
CA VAL A 539 -12.26 7.42 -35.82
C VAL A 539 -11.75 8.06 -37.11
N ASN A 540 -12.60 8.75 -37.84
CA ASN A 540 -12.20 9.44 -39.05
C ASN A 540 -11.19 10.53 -38.79
N GLU A 541 -11.42 11.36 -37.76
CA GLU A 541 -10.48 12.41 -37.36
C GLU A 541 -9.13 11.82 -36.91
N GLN A 542 -9.14 10.77 -36.09
CA GLN A 542 -7.90 10.11 -35.65
C GLN A 542 -7.09 9.55 -36.84
N VAL A 543 -7.75 8.89 -37.76
CA VAL A 543 -7.09 8.31 -38.97
C VAL A 543 -6.65 9.41 -39.93
N GLU A 544 -7.42 10.46 -40.10
CA GLU A 544 -7.05 11.60 -40.96
C GLU A 544 -5.86 12.37 -40.38
N TRP A 545 -5.86 12.65 -39.09
CA TRP A 545 -4.73 13.25 -38.38
C TRP A 545 -3.45 12.42 -38.54
N LEU A 546 -3.54 11.11 -38.36
CA LEU A 546 -2.40 10.20 -38.55
C LEU A 546 -1.89 10.25 -39.99
N SER A 547 -2.77 10.20 -40.97
CA SER A 547 -2.41 10.26 -42.39
C SER A 547 -1.80 11.59 -42.77
N ARG A 548 -2.26 12.71 -42.19
CA ARG A 548 -1.69 14.04 -42.38
C ARG A 548 -0.30 14.14 -41.77
N SER A 549 -0.17 13.69 -40.54
CA SER A 549 1.09 13.67 -39.80
C SER A 549 2.20 12.89 -40.54
N LEU A 550 1.86 11.74 -41.09
CA LEU A 550 2.77 10.94 -41.89
C LEU A 550 3.25 11.69 -43.16
N ARG A 551 2.32 12.34 -43.86
CA ARG A 551 2.66 13.13 -45.06
C ARG A 551 3.55 14.33 -44.75
N GLU A 552 3.26 15.06 -43.69
CA GLU A 552 4.03 16.24 -43.27
C GLU A 552 5.44 15.91 -42.81
N ASN A 553 5.66 14.69 -42.29
CA ASN A 553 6.98 14.20 -41.91
C ASN A 553 7.72 13.47 -43.04
N GLY A 554 7.26 13.56 -44.29
CA GLY A 554 7.90 12.93 -45.45
C GLY A 554 7.83 11.39 -45.44
N GLN A 555 6.98 10.84 -44.61
CA GLN A 555 6.75 9.41 -44.50
C GLN A 555 5.73 8.94 -45.55
N LYS A 556 5.76 7.65 -45.87
CA LYS A 556 4.77 7.06 -46.77
C LYS A 556 3.37 7.14 -46.14
N ALA A 557 2.44 7.75 -46.83
CA ALA A 557 1.04 7.78 -46.38
C ALA A 557 0.48 6.36 -46.21
N LEU A 558 -0.43 6.19 -45.24
CA LEU A 558 -1.17 4.94 -45.07
C LEU A 558 -1.86 4.56 -46.40
N THR A 559 -1.77 3.31 -46.75
CA THR A 559 -2.55 2.76 -47.86
C THR A 559 -4.04 2.75 -47.51
N ALA A 560 -4.91 2.74 -48.52
CA ALA A 560 -6.34 2.63 -48.28
C ALA A 560 -6.71 1.38 -47.46
N SER A 561 -5.99 0.28 -47.64
CA SER A 561 -6.17 -0.95 -46.85
C SER A 561 -5.76 -0.81 -45.41
N GLU A 562 -4.61 -0.16 -45.12
CA GLU A 562 -4.13 0.12 -43.75
C GLU A 562 -5.07 1.10 -43.03
N THR A 563 -5.54 2.13 -43.74
CA THR A 563 -6.55 3.08 -43.24
C THR A 563 -7.84 2.39 -42.87
N ALA A 564 -8.34 1.49 -43.75
CA ALA A 564 -9.57 0.73 -43.49
C ALA A 564 -9.43 -0.21 -42.30
N MET A 565 -8.30 -0.93 -42.19
CA MET A 565 -8.06 -1.84 -41.06
C MET A 565 -7.97 -1.10 -39.72
N MET A 566 -7.29 0.06 -39.69
CA MET A 566 -7.21 0.89 -38.47
C MET A 566 -8.61 1.40 -38.10
N ARG A 567 -9.38 1.84 -39.08
CA ARG A 567 -10.74 2.29 -38.86
C ARG A 567 -11.60 1.18 -38.27
N ASP A 568 -11.62 0.01 -38.89
CA ASP A 568 -12.42 -1.13 -38.43
C ASP A 568 -12.02 -1.59 -37.01
N ALA A 569 -10.71 -1.65 -36.71
CA ALA A 569 -10.22 -2.04 -35.39
C ALA A 569 -10.60 -1.04 -34.28
N MET A 570 -10.69 0.24 -34.59
CA MET A 570 -11.04 1.30 -33.64
C MET A 570 -12.56 1.50 -33.55
N GLU A 571 -13.27 1.49 -34.67
CA GLU A 571 -14.69 1.88 -34.77
C GLU A 571 -15.58 0.92 -33.97
N GLY A 572 -15.42 -0.38 -34.12
CA GLY A 572 -16.22 -1.35 -33.36
C GLY A 572 -16.09 -1.21 -31.85
N ARG A 573 -14.87 -1.07 -31.35
CA ARG A 573 -14.61 -0.96 -29.91
C ARG A 573 -15.06 0.36 -29.31
N ILE A 574 -14.81 1.46 -30.01
CA ILE A 574 -15.18 2.81 -29.54
C ILE A 574 -16.70 2.99 -29.64
N HIS A 575 -17.30 2.51 -30.72
CA HIS A 575 -18.74 2.60 -30.91
C HIS A 575 -19.53 1.88 -29.82
N ASP A 576 -19.19 0.62 -29.53
CA ASP A 576 -19.91 -0.19 -28.55
C ASP A 576 -19.72 0.36 -27.13
N ALA A 577 -18.49 0.80 -26.79
CA ALA A 577 -18.20 1.42 -25.52
C ALA A 577 -18.90 2.77 -25.34
N LEU A 578 -18.92 3.58 -26.37
CA LEU A 578 -19.58 4.89 -26.37
C LEU A 578 -21.11 4.72 -26.27
N LEU A 579 -21.69 3.77 -26.99
CA LEU A 579 -23.10 3.47 -26.91
C LEU A 579 -23.51 3.02 -25.52
N ASP A 580 -22.78 2.07 -24.94
CA ASP A 580 -23.00 1.60 -23.56
C ASP A 580 -22.84 2.73 -22.54
N ALA A 581 -21.84 3.59 -22.73
CA ALA A 581 -21.60 4.75 -21.87
C ALA A 581 -22.76 5.77 -21.93
N LEU A 582 -23.20 6.10 -23.12
CA LEU A 582 -24.25 7.08 -23.34
C LEU A 582 -25.64 6.55 -22.96
N GLU A 583 -25.92 5.27 -23.21
CA GLU A 583 -27.17 4.63 -22.80
C GLU A 583 -27.32 4.58 -21.27
N ARG A 584 -26.25 4.24 -20.56
CA ARG A 584 -26.27 4.21 -19.09
C ARG A 584 -26.52 5.58 -18.47
N ARG A 585 -25.98 6.64 -19.07
CA ARG A 585 -26.20 8.01 -18.57
C ARG A 585 -27.57 8.55 -18.98
N GLY A 586 -28.09 8.12 -20.09
CA GLY A 586 -29.39 8.54 -20.61
C GLY A 586 -30.62 7.84 -20.02
N GLY A 587 -30.44 6.73 -19.30
CA GLY A 587 -31.49 5.98 -18.59
C GLY A 587 -31.66 6.44 -17.18
#